data_167284064ac13be47bf2f915c5255bc6
#
_entry.id   167284064ac13be47bf2f915c5255bc6
#
_cell.length_a   1.000
_cell.length_b   1.000
_cell.length_c   1.000
_cell.angle_alpha   90.00
_cell.angle_beta   90.00
_cell.angle_gamma   90.00
#
_symmetry.space_group_name_H-M   'P 1'
#
loop_
_entity.id
_entity.type
_entity.pdbx_description
1 polymer ?
#
loop_
_entity_poly.entity_id
_entity_poly.type
_entity_poly.pdbx_seq_one_letter_code
_entity_poly.pdbx_strand_id
1 'polypeptide(L)'
;QRDLYEAIERGEFPKWTMYIQVMPEADAEKVPYHPFDLTKVWPKKDYPLIEVGEFELNRNPENFFADVEQSAFAPSNLVPGIGASPDKMLQARLFNYADAQRYRLGVNFRQIPVNRPRCPVHSNQRDGQGRADGNYGSLPHYEPNSFGQWQQQPDFAEPPLKISGDAAHWDYRQDDDDYFSQPRALFNLMNDAQKQALFGNTAAAMGDAPDFIKYRHIRNCYRCDPAYGEGVAKALGLTVED
;
A
#
# COMPACT_ATOMS: atom_id res chain seq x y z
N GLN A 1 17.80 -0.32 -7.41
CA GLN A 1 18.35 0.87 -6.73
C GLN A 1 19.54 1.46 -7.50
N ARG A 2 20.58 0.67 -7.80
CA ARG A 2 21.76 1.13 -8.57
C ARG A 2 21.36 1.71 -9.92
N ASP A 3 20.49 1.05 -10.66
CA ASP A 3 20.02 1.49 -11.98
C ASP A 3 19.41 2.90 -11.93
N LEU A 4 18.51 3.15 -10.97
CA LEU A 4 17.91 4.48 -10.78
C LEU A 4 18.94 5.54 -10.40
N TYR A 5 19.87 5.20 -9.49
CA TYR A 5 20.91 6.12 -9.07
C TYR A 5 21.82 6.53 -10.25
N GLU A 6 22.31 5.53 -10.98
CA GLU A 6 23.21 5.76 -12.13
C GLU A 6 22.50 6.46 -13.29
N ALA A 7 21.20 6.23 -13.50
CA ALA A 7 20.41 6.94 -14.51
C ALA A 7 20.32 8.43 -14.17
N ILE A 8 20.08 8.77 -12.91
CA ILE A 8 20.05 10.17 -12.46
C ILE A 8 21.43 10.83 -12.63
N GLU A 9 22.52 10.14 -12.29
CA GLU A 9 23.88 10.66 -12.50
C GLU A 9 24.20 10.91 -13.96
N ARG A 10 23.64 10.13 -14.89
CA ARG A 10 23.79 10.35 -16.33
C ARG A 10 22.86 11.42 -16.91
N GLY A 11 21.96 11.99 -16.10
CA GLY A 11 20.93 12.92 -16.57
C GLY A 11 19.75 12.24 -17.28
N GLU A 12 19.63 10.92 -17.22
CA GLU A 12 18.53 10.13 -17.75
C GLU A 12 17.46 9.98 -16.67
N PHE A 13 16.68 11.01 -16.44
CA PHE A 13 15.78 11.07 -15.28
C PHE A 13 14.59 10.13 -15.42
N PRO A 14 14.49 9.09 -14.54
CA PRO A 14 13.36 8.18 -14.54
C PRO A 14 12.04 8.89 -14.20
N LYS A 15 10.99 8.60 -14.98
CA LYS A 15 9.66 9.21 -14.83
C LYS A 15 8.57 8.17 -14.72
N TRP A 16 7.50 8.53 -14.00
CA TRP A 16 6.28 7.75 -13.92
C TRP A 16 5.07 8.66 -14.00
N THR A 17 4.07 8.21 -14.75
CA THR A 17 2.75 8.83 -14.75
C THR A 17 1.92 8.27 -13.61
N MET A 18 1.32 9.14 -12.83
CA MET A 18 0.44 8.78 -11.73
C MET A 18 -1.01 8.75 -12.21
N TYR A 19 -1.69 7.67 -11.90
CA TYR A 19 -3.11 7.48 -12.20
C TYR A 19 -3.89 7.21 -10.93
N ILE A 20 -5.16 7.58 -10.94
CA ILE A 20 -6.14 7.18 -9.93
C ILE A 20 -7.29 6.42 -10.59
N GLN A 21 -7.99 5.61 -9.81
CA GLN A 21 -9.29 5.05 -10.16
C GLN A 21 -10.32 5.60 -9.17
N VAL A 22 -11.51 5.90 -9.64
CA VAL A 22 -12.58 6.44 -8.81
C VAL A 22 -13.76 5.48 -8.86
N MET A 23 -14.17 4.99 -7.70
CA MET A 23 -15.41 4.22 -7.52
C MET A 23 -16.37 5.10 -6.72
N PRO A 24 -17.55 5.45 -7.26
CA PRO A 24 -18.59 6.11 -6.48
C PRO A 24 -18.97 5.28 -5.25
N GLU A 25 -19.25 5.90 -4.12
CA GLU A 25 -19.65 5.21 -2.90
C GLU A 25 -20.85 4.28 -3.11
N ALA A 26 -21.82 4.72 -3.91
CA ALA A 26 -23.00 3.94 -4.26
C ALA A 26 -22.71 2.65 -5.04
N ASP A 27 -21.54 2.48 -5.58
CA ASP A 27 -21.13 1.29 -6.32
C ASP A 27 -20.39 0.28 -5.43
N ALA A 28 -19.86 0.72 -4.31
CA ALA A 28 -19.07 -0.13 -3.41
C ALA A 28 -19.81 -1.39 -2.94
N GLU A 29 -21.13 -1.29 -2.74
CA GLU A 29 -21.99 -2.42 -2.33
C GLU A 29 -22.47 -3.28 -3.52
N LYS A 30 -22.23 -2.87 -4.78
CA LYS A 30 -22.77 -3.54 -5.98
C LYS A 30 -21.73 -4.37 -6.73
N VAL A 31 -20.45 -4.10 -6.51
CA VAL A 31 -19.37 -4.83 -7.19
C VAL A 31 -19.28 -6.28 -6.67
N PRO A 32 -18.92 -7.24 -7.54
CA PRO A 32 -18.89 -8.67 -7.16
C PRO A 32 -17.66 -9.07 -6.33
N TYR A 33 -16.96 -8.11 -5.75
CA TYR A 33 -15.79 -8.30 -4.88
C TYR A 33 -15.82 -7.23 -3.79
N HIS A 34 -15.13 -7.49 -2.69
CA HIS A 34 -15.01 -6.49 -1.63
C HIS A 34 -14.06 -5.36 -2.09
N PRO A 35 -14.55 -4.13 -2.30
CA PRO A 35 -13.76 -3.05 -2.92
C PRO A 35 -12.61 -2.55 -2.05
N PHE A 36 -12.66 -2.81 -0.75
CA PHE A 36 -11.63 -2.46 0.22
C PHE A 36 -10.74 -3.63 0.62
N ASP A 37 -10.83 -4.76 -0.06
CA ASP A 37 -9.94 -5.89 0.14
C ASP A 37 -8.63 -5.65 -0.60
N LEU A 38 -7.53 -5.55 0.13
CA LEU A 38 -6.20 -5.31 -0.44
C LEU A 38 -5.72 -6.42 -1.39
N THR A 39 -6.35 -7.59 -1.39
CA THR A 39 -6.03 -8.69 -2.31
C THR A 39 -6.75 -8.57 -3.65
N LYS A 40 -7.69 -7.64 -3.79
CA LYS A 40 -8.48 -7.40 -4.99
C LYS A 40 -7.99 -6.17 -5.74
N VAL A 41 -8.29 -6.12 -7.02
CA VAL A 41 -8.09 -4.94 -7.87
C VAL A 41 -9.40 -4.49 -8.48
N TRP A 42 -9.53 -3.20 -8.73
CA TRP A 42 -10.67 -2.68 -9.50
C TRP A 42 -10.34 -2.85 -10.99
N PRO A 43 -11.17 -3.56 -11.77
CA PRO A 43 -10.91 -3.74 -13.19
C PRO A 43 -10.89 -2.40 -13.92
N LYS A 44 -9.85 -2.16 -14.73
CA LYS A 44 -9.73 -0.92 -15.52
C LYS A 44 -10.87 -0.72 -16.52
N LYS A 45 -11.55 -1.80 -16.90
CA LYS A 45 -12.73 -1.76 -17.74
C LYS A 45 -13.91 -1.06 -17.06
N ASP A 46 -14.07 -1.29 -15.75
CA ASP A 46 -15.20 -0.80 -14.96
C ASP A 46 -14.87 0.54 -14.32
N TYR A 47 -13.62 0.70 -13.87
CA TYR A 47 -13.07 1.93 -13.27
C TYR A 47 -11.79 2.33 -14.02
N PRO A 48 -11.92 3.14 -15.10
CA PRO A 48 -10.79 3.53 -15.94
C PRO A 48 -9.74 4.32 -15.16
N LEU A 49 -8.49 4.24 -15.62
CA LEU A 49 -7.41 5.05 -15.09
C LEU A 49 -7.59 6.52 -15.50
N ILE A 50 -7.50 7.41 -14.53
CA ILE A 50 -7.53 8.86 -14.71
C ILE A 50 -6.11 9.37 -14.43
N GLU A 51 -5.48 9.98 -15.40
CA GLU A 51 -4.16 10.58 -15.24
C GLU A 51 -4.26 11.85 -14.38
N VAL A 52 -3.38 11.94 -13.37
CA VAL A 52 -3.37 13.07 -12.43
C VAL A 52 -2.03 13.79 -12.39
N GLY A 53 -0.98 13.23 -12.96
CA GLY A 53 0.32 13.89 -13.08
C GLY A 53 1.48 12.95 -13.30
N GLU A 54 2.66 13.54 -13.39
CA GLU A 54 3.93 12.83 -13.50
C GLU A 54 4.82 13.14 -12.31
N PHE A 55 5.69 12.21 -11.94
CA PHE A 55 6.82 12.47 -11.08
C PHE A 55 8.12 11.99 -11.71
N GLU A 56 9.18 12.72 -11.46
CA GLU A 56 10.50 12.50 -12.01
C GLU A 56 11.53 12.43 -10.89
N LEU A 57 12.43 11.46 -10.97
CA LEU A 57 13.58 11.37 -10.09
C LEU A 57 14.77 12.05 -10.77
N ASN A 58 15.10 13.27 -10.35
CA ASN A 58 16.09 14.11 -11.01
C ASN A 58 17.25 14.54 -10.11
N ARG A 59 17.35 14.03 -8.90
CA ARG A 59 18.42 14.30 -7.96
C ARG A 59 18.65 13.12 -7.02
N ASN A 60 19.89 12.68 -6.92
CA ASN A 60 20.31 11.74 -5.90
C ASN A 60 20.50 12.44 -4.54
N PRO A 61 20.33 11.73 -3.41
CA PRO A 61 20.65 12.28 -2.09
C PRO A 61 22.17 12.46 -1.94
N GLU A 62 22.57 13.51 -1.25
CA GLU A 62 23.99 13.75 -0.91
C GLU A 62 24.44 12.89 0.29
N ASN A 63 23.53 12.65 1.22
CA ASN A 63 23.78 11.85 2.41
C ASN A 63 22.69 10.79 2.55
N PHE A 64 23.03 9.53 2.21
CA PHE A 64 22.10 8.42 2.29
C PHE A 64 21.46 8.27 3.68
N PHE A 65 22.23 8.43 4.74
CA PHE A 65 21.72 8.24 6.09
C PHE A 65 20.72 9.34 6.49
N ALA A 66 21.07 10.59 6.26
CA ALA A 66 20.23 11.73 6.61
C ALA A 66 18.96 11.83 5.75
N ASP A 67 19.10 11.56 4.45
CA ASP A 67 18.05 11.87 3.46
C ASP A 67 17.21 10.65 3.08
N VAL A 68 17.70 9.43 3.31
CA VAL A 68 17.04 8.18 2.90
C VAL A 68 16.78 7.26 4.09
N GLU A 69 17.80 6.83 4.81
CA GLU A 69 17.67 5.84 5.89
C GLU A 69 16.72 6.32 6.99
N GLN A 70 16.73 7.60 7.31
CA GLN A 70 15.88 8.20 8.34
C GLN A 70 14.48 8.60 7.84
N SER A 71 14.14 8.36 6.58
CA SER A 71 12.78 8.62 6.07
C SER A 71 11.76 7.78 6.82
N ALA A 72 10.67 8.40 7.25
CA ALA A 72 9.62 7.79 8.05
C ALA A 72 8.25 7.96 7.39
N PHE A 73 7.95 7.07 6.46
CA PHE A 73 6.62 7.02 5.84
C PHE A 73 5.58 6.44 6.80
N ALA A 74 4.36 6.93 6.70
CA ALA A 74 3.22 6.38 7.42
C ALA A 74 1.91 6.60 6.64
N PRO A 75 1.04 5.60 6.54
CA PRO A 75 -0.25 5.75 5.86
C PRO A 75 -1.20 6.71 6.58
N SER A 76 -0.92 7.05 7.84
CA SER A 76 -1.67 8.07 8.59
C SER A 76 -1.31 9.51 8.23
N ASN A 77 -0.30 9.75 7.41
CA ASN A 77 0.07 11.08 6.92
C ASN A 77 -0.83 11.48 5.74
N LEU A 78 -2.09 11.70 6.02
CA LEU A 78 -3.11 12.09 5.05
C LEU A 78 -3.26 13.60 4.98
N VAL A 79 -3.70 14.11 3.84
CA VAL A 79 -4.06 15.52 3.64
C VAL A 79 -5.58 15.67 3.76
N PRO A 80 -6.09 16.87 4.09
CA PRO A 80 -7.53 17.13 4.12
C PRO A 80 -8.22 16.71 2.82
N GLY A 81 -9.35 16.02 2.95
CA GLY A 81 -10.10 15.47 1.82
C GLY A 81 -9.71 14.06 1.39
N ILE A 82 -8.67 13.49 1.98
CA ILE A 82 -8.29 12.07 1.80
C ILE A 82 -8.40 11.36 3.13
N GLY A 83 -9.32 10.41 3.23
CA GLY A 83 -9.52 9.55 4.40
C GLY A 83 -8.90 8.15 4.21
N ALA A 84 -8.94 7.37 5.27
CA ALA A 84 -8.51 5.98 5.26
C ALA A 84 -9.67 5.06 4.88
N SER A 85 -9.41 4.05 4.04
CA SER A 85 -10.40 3.02 3.74
C SER A 85 -10.65 2.10 4.94
N PRO A 86 -11.78 1.38 5.00
CA PRO A 86 -12.07 0.43 6.06
C PRO A 86 -11.30 -0.89 5.94
N ASP A 87 -10.37 -1.02 5.00
CA ASP A 87 -9.50 -2.19 4.90
C ASP A 87 -8.82 -2.51 6.24
N LYS A 88 -8.97 -3.74 6.71
CA LYS A 88 -8.48 -4.16 8.03
C LYS A 88 -6.97 -4.06 8.16
N MET A 89 -6.23 -4.34 7.08
CA MET A 89 -4.78 -4.20 7.06
C MET A 89 -4.38 -2.73 7.16
N LEU A 90 -5.04 -1.84 6.40
CA LEU A 90 -4.79 -0.41 6.49
C LEU A 90 -5.09 0.12 7.88
N GLN A 91 -6.21 -0.26 8.49
CA GLN A 91 -6.57 0.16 9.85
C GLN A 91 -5.48 -0.22 10.86
N ALA A 92 -4.92 -1.42 10.77
CA ALA A 92 -3.78 -1.81 11.61
C ALA A 92 -2.52 -0.98 11.31
N ARG A 93 -2.25 -0.64 10.08
CA ARG A 93 -1.09 0.14 9.64
C ARG A 93 -1.15 1.61 10.06
N LEU A 94 -2.34 2.19 10.27
CA LEU A 94 -2.49 3.59 10.68
C LEU A 94 -1.77 3.91 11.99
N PHE A 95 -1.75 2.99 12.94
CA PHE A 95 -1.04 3.20 14.21
C PHE A 95 0.32 2.48 14.27
N ASN A 96 0.49 1.36 13.59
CA ASN A 96 1.70 0.56 13.63
C ASN A 96 2.94 1.31 13.14
N TYR A 97 2.81 2.08 12.06
CA TYR A 97 3.96 2.82 11.51
C TYR A 97 4.50 3.86 12.47
N ALA A 98 3.64 4.63 13.14
CA ALA A 98 4.09 5.62 14.10
C ALA A 98 4.79 4.97 15.31
N ASP A 99 4.31 3.80 15.75
CA ASP A 99 4.96 3.03 16.80
C ASP A 99 6.35 2.55 16.37
N ALA A 100 6.44 1.91 15.22
CA ALA A 100 7.71 1.42 14.66
C ALA A 100 8.75 2.55 14.50
N GLN A 101 8.34 3.73 14.05
CA GLN A 101 9.24 4.86 13.86
C GLN A 101 9.78 5.42 15.19
N ARG A 102 9.01 5.35 16.27
CA ARG A 102 9.50 5.72 17.60
C ARG A 102 10.66 4.83 18.06
N TYR A 103 10.59 3.55 17.78
CA TYR A 103 11.69 2.61 18.07
C TYR A 103 12.87 2.77 17.12
N ARG A 104 12.62 2.93 15.85
CA ARG A 104 13.65 3.00 14.82
C ARG A 104 14.42 4.32 14.85
N LEU A 105 13.73 5.44 15.04
CA LEU A 105 14.30 6.79 14.87
C LEU A 105 14.24 7.64 16.14
N GLY A 106 13.36 7.32 17.07
CA GLY A 106 13.16 8.11 18.29
C GLY A 106 11.81 8.85 18.32
N VAL A 107 11.46 9.38 19.49
CA VAL A 107 10.14 10.03 19.72
C VAL A 107 9.95 11.28 18.89
N ASN A 108 11.01 11.93 18.46
CA ASN A 108 11.02 13.16 17.66
C ASN A 108 11.21 12.90 16.15
N PHE A 109 10.97 11.70 15.66
CA PHE A 109 11.22 11.33 14.24
C PHE A 109 10.55 12.27 13.24
N ARG A 110 9.42 12.87 13.60
CA ARG A 110 8.70 13.84 12.76
C ARG A 110 9.42 15.17 12.60
N GLN A 111 10.45 15.45 13.41
CA GLN A 111 11.22 16.68 13.35
C GLN A 111 12.58 16.52 12.66
N ILE A 112 12.96 15.29 12.36
CA ILE A 112 14.12 15.02 11.52
C ILE A 112 13.91 15.71 10.17
N PRO A 113 14.91 16.43 9.61
CA PRO A 113 14.75 17.27 8.42
C PRO A 113 14.07 16.58 7.24
N VAL A 114 14.39 15.31 6.96
CA VAL A 114 13.78 14.54 5.86
C VAL A 114 12.29 14.26 6.08
N ASN A 115 11.82 14.23 7.32
CA ASN A 115 10.43 13.92 7.68
C ASN A 115 9.60 15.16 7.98
N ARG A 116 10.26 16.26 8.32
CA ARG A 116 9.57 17.48 8.75
C ARG A 116 8.80 18.11 7.60
N PRO A 117 7.53 18.51 7.80
CA PRO A 117 6.79 19.28 6.82
C PRO A 117 7.51 20.58 6.46
N ARG A 118 7.47 20.94 5.19
CA ARG A 118 8.02 22.23 4.71
C ARG A 118 7.04 23.38 4.95
N CYS A 119 5.74 23.08 4.98
CA CYS A 119 4.69 24.04 5.32
C CYS A 119 4.43 24.03 6.83
N PRO A 120 3.92 25.12 7.40
CA PRO A 120 3.44 25.10 8.77
C PRO A 120 2.32 24.07 8.93
N VAL A 121 2.57 23.03 9.72
CA VAL A 121 1.57 22.03 10.07
C VAL A 121 1.34 22.14 11.56
N HIS A 122 0.10 22.49 11.93
CA HIS A 122 -0.32 22.50 13.32
C HIS A 122 -0.71 21.09 13.74
N SER A 123 -0.08 20.60 14.79
CA SER A 123 -0.37 19.29 15.34
C SER A 123 -0.60 19.41 16.84
N ASN A 124 -1.38 18.47 17.39
CA ASN A 124 -1.62 18.40 18.84
C ASN A 124 -0.38 17.93 19.62
N GLN A 125 0.69 17.56 18.97
CA GLN A 125 1.96 17.19 19.61
C GLN A 125 2.78 18.46 19.85
N ARG A 126 2.78 18.94 21.08
CA ARG A 126 3.45 20.20 21.45
C ARG A 126 4.80 20.00 22.08
N ASP A 127 4.83 19.24 23.13
CA ASP A 127 5.97 19.09 24.02
C ASP A 127 6.51 17.66 23.98
N GLY A 128 7.56 17.38 24.67
CA GLY A 128 8.13 16.04 24.81
C GLY A 128 9.59 15.94 24.43
N GLN A 129 10.14 14.77 24.61
CA GLN A 129 11.55 14.48 24.39
C GLN A 129 11.96 14.75 22.94
N GLY A 130 13.09 15.40 22.77
CA GLY A 130 13.66 15.69 21.44
C GLY A 130 12.94 16.81 20.67
N ARG A 131 12.04 17.58 21.30
CA ARG A 131 11.42 18.74 20.68
C ARG A 131 12.47 19.81 20.39
N ALA A 132 12.52 20.31 19.15
CA ALA A 132 13.53 21.26 18.67
C ALA A 132 12.92 22.55 18.08
N ASP A 133 11.59 22.67 18.06
CA ASP A 133 10.85 23.85 17.59
C ASP A 133 10.00 24.47 18.71
N GLY A 134 9.30 25.55 18.41
CA GLY A 134 8.39 26.17 19.38
C GLY A 134 7.21 25.27 19.73
N ASN A 135 6.67 25.44 20.93
CA ASN A 135 5.52 24.65 21.40
C ASN A 135 4.16 25.31 21.16
N TYR A 136 4.09 26.30 20.29
CA TYR A 136 2.86 26.98 19.86
C TYR A 136 2.03 27.63 20.99
N GLY A 137 2.66 28.04 22.09
CA GLY A 137 2.02 28.69 23.22
C GLY A 137 1.64 27.73 24.35
N SER A 138 0.95 28.27 25.36
CA SER A 138 0.62 27.55 26.60
C SER A 138 -0.84 27.10 26.69
N LEU A 139 -1.65 27.34 25.66
CA LEU A 139 -3.06 26.96 25.67
C LEU A 139 -3.25 25.44 25.59
N PRO A 140 -4.39 24.92 26.06
CA PRO A 140 -4.70 23.49 25.92
C PRO A 140 -4.60 23.02 24.47
N HIS A 141 -4.10 21.80 24.25
CA HIS A 141 -3.93 21.19 22.94
C HIS A 141 -4.93 20.04 22.67
N TYR A 142 -5.92 19.88 23.50
CA TYR A 142 -7.02 18.94 23.35
C TYR A 142 -8.28 19.63 22.84
N GLU A 143 -9.13 18.90 22.19
CA GLU A 143 -10.42 19.35 21.68
C GLU A 143 -11.54 18.44 22.27
N PRO A 144 -12.69 18.97 22.67
CA PRO A 144 -13.03 20.41 22.78
C PRO A 144 -12.37 21.10 23.97
N ASN A 145 -12.15 22.41 23.86
CA ASN A 145 -11.69 23.23 24.95
C ASN A 145 -12.38 24.61 24.96
N SER A 146 -12.31 25.34 26.10
CA SER A 146 -12.98 26.61 26.26
C SER A 146 -12.35 27.81 25.53
N PHE A 147 -11.19 27.61 24.90
CA PHE A 147 -10.42 28.67 24.23
C PHE A 147 -10.65 28.71 22.72
N GLY A 148 -11.41 27.75 22.16
CA GLY A 148 -11.75 27.70 20.74
C GLY A 148 -10.59 27.41 19.83
N GLN A 149 -9.46 26.93 20.36
CA GLN A 149 -8.35 26.42 19.56
C GLN A 149 -8.51 24.91 19.29
N TRP A 150 -7.90 24.41 18.22
CA TRP A 150 -7.97 23.00 17.84
C TRP A 150 -9.42 22.56 17.59
N GLN A 151 -10.02 23.12 16.56
CA GLN A 151 -11.38 22.76 16.16
C GLN A 151 -11.36 21.69 15.07
N GLN A 152 -12.36 20.83 15.08
CA GLN A 152 -12.64 19.93 13.96
C GLN A 152 -12.92 20.73 12.69
N GLN A 153 -12.65 20.12 11.54
CA GLN A 153 -12.97 20.67 10.22
C GLN A 153 -14.10 19.84 9.61
N PRO A 154 -15.36 20.21 9.84
CA PRO A 154 -16.52 19.40 9.39
C PRO A 154 -16.56 19.14 7.89
N ASP A 155 -16.01 20.05 7.08
CA ASP A 155 -15.96 19.91 5.63
C ASP A 155 -15.10 18.71 5.17
N PHE A 156 -14.25 18.19 6.05
CA PHE A 156 -13.41 17.02 5.80
C PHE A 156 -13.79 15.81 6.65
N ALA A 157 -14.99 15.82 7.24
CA ALA A 157 -15.47 14.69 8.00
C ALA A 157 -15.63 13.46 7.08
N GLU A 158 -15.15 12.32 7.55
CA GLU A 158 -15.33 11.06 6.83
C GLU A 158 -16.78 10.62 6.91
N PRO A 159 -17.32 9.99 5.84
CA PRO A 159 -18.63 9.36 5.90
C PRO A 159 -18.67 8.32 7.03
N PRO A 160 -19.78 8.21 7.78
CA PRO A 160 -19.88 7.20 8.83
C PRO A 160 -19.86 5.80 8.23
N LEU A 161 -18.96 4.96 8.72
CA LEU A 161 -18.92 3.56 8.35
C LEU A 161 -20.11 2.82 8.97
N LYS A 162 -20.95 2.21 8.13
CA LYS A 162 -22.03 1.33 8.59
C LYS A 162 -21.44 -0.03 8.94
N ILE A 163 -21.51 -0.41 10.20
CA ILE A 163 -21.06 -1.70 10.70
C ILE A 163 -22.28 -2.46 11.19
N SER A 164 -22.38 -3.75 10.82
CA SER A 164 -23.42 -4.66 11.30
C SER A 164 -22.82 -6.03 11.62
N GLY A 165 -23.50 -6.83 12.45
CA GLY A 165 -23.07 -8.17 12.84
C GLY A 165 -22.15 -8.23 14.05
N ASP A 166 -21.67 -9.43 14.39
CA ASP A 166 -20.77 -9.68 15.50
C ASP A 166 -19.32 -9.43 15.08
N ALA A 167 -18.64 -8.50 15.75
CA ALA A 167 -17.22 -8.22 15.58
C ALA A 167 -16.36 -8.93 16.63
N ALA A 168 -16.47 -10.25 16.75
CA ALA A 168 -15.80 -11.02 17.81
C ALA A 168 -14.28 -11.10 17.60
N HIS A 169 -13.84 -11.50 16.43
CA HIS A 169 -12.44 -11.45 15.99
C HIS A 169 -12.37 -11.41 14.46
N TRP A 170 -11.24 -10.99 13.96
CA TRP A 170 -11.04 -10.96 12.53
C TRP A 170 -10.76 -12.36 11.97
N ASP A 171 -11.52 -12.75 10.94
CA ASP A 171 -11.19 -13.88 10.10
C ASP A 171 -10.33 -13.37 8.93
N TYR A 172 -9.14 -13.94 8.76
CA TYR A 172 -8.24 -13.55 7.65
C TYR A 172 -8.74 -14.03 6.27
N ARG A 173 -9.69 -14.96 6.25
CA ARG A 173 -10.37 -15.36 5.01
C ARG A 173 -11.28 -14.23 4.57
N GLN A 174 -11.23 -13.93 3.28
CA GLN A 174 -12.12 -12.91 2.72
C GLN A 174 -13.55 -13.44 2.62
N ASP A 175 -14.51 -12.53 2.60
CA ASP A 175 -15.94 -12.87 2.67
C ASP A 175 -16.39 -13.78 1.51
N ASP A 176 -15.79 -13.64 0.33
CA ASP A 176 -16.07 -14.45 -0.85
C ASP A 176 -15.19 -15.71 -0.96
N ASP A 177 -14.16 -15.85 -0.12
CA ASP A 177 -13.12 -16.90 -0.17
C ASP A 177 -12.56 -17.12 -1.60
N ASP A 178 -12.64 -16.12 -2.45
CA ASP A 178 -12.19 -16.18 -3.85
C ASP A 178 -10.83 -15.49 -4.03
N TYR A 179 -9.79 -16.29 -4.11
CA TYR A 179 -8.42 -15.86 -4.36
C TYR A 179 -7.94 -16.17 -5.80
N PHE A 180 -8.81 -16.71 -6.65
CA PHE A 180 -8.43 -17.30 -7.93
C PHE A 180 -9.04 -16.62 -9.15
N SER A 181 -10.22 -16.02 -9.03
CA SER A 181 -10.93 -15.43 -10.18
C SER A 181 -10.18 -14.27 -10.82
N GLN A 182 -9.64 -13.35 -10.03
CA GLN A 182 -8.89 -12.22 -10.59
C GLN A 182 -7.52 -12.63 -11.17
N PRO A 183 -6.71 -13.47 -10.51
CA PRO A 183 -5.51 -14.05 -11.14
C PRO A 183 -5.81 -14.80 -12.43
N ARG A 184 -6.90 -15.59 -12.48
CA ARG A 184 -7.38 -16.25 -13.70
C ARG A 184 -7.69 -15.25 -14.81
N ALA A 185 -8.42 -14.20 -14.50
CA ALA A 185 -8.76 -13.16 -15.47
C ALA A 185 -7.51 -12.51 -16.06
N LEU A 186 -6.50 -12.20 -15.22
CA LEU A 186 -5.22 -11.66 -15.69
C LEU A 186 -4.47 -12.68 -16.58
N PHE A 187 -4.38 -13.94 -16.14
CA PHE A 187 -3.71 -15.00 -16.90
C PHE A 187 -4.32 -15.15 -18.29
N ASN A 188 -5.65 -15.08 -18.41
CA ASN A 188 -6.35 -15.20 -19.68
C ASN A 188 -6.16 -14.00 -20.62
N LEU A 189 -5.75 -12.83 -20.12
CA LEU A 189 -5.38 -11.67 -20.93
C LEU A 189 -3.95 -11.75 -21.47
N MET A 190 -3.10 -12.62 -20.92
CA MET A 190 -1.71 -12.76 -21.33
C MET A 190 -1.59 -13.45 -22.70
N ASN A 191 -0.70 -12.95 -23.54
CA ASN A 191 -0.28 -13.66 -24.75
C ASN A 191 0.70 -14.81 -24.40
N ASP A 192 1.01 -15.67 -25.39
CA ASP A 192 1.84 -16.85 -25.16
C ASP A 192 3.23 -16.51 -24.63
N ALA A 193 3.86 -15.44 -25.13
CA ALA A 193 5.18 -15.03 -24.67
C ALA A 193 5.15 -14.61 -23.18
N GLN A 194 4.11 -13.89 -22.78
CA GLN A 194 3.91 -13.50 -21.37
C GLN A 194 3.64 -14.71 -20.47
N LYS A 195 2.86 -15.68 -20.94
CA LYS A 195 2.62 -16.94 -20.21
C LYS A 195 3.91 -17.74 -20.05
N GLN A 196 4.72 -17.86 -21.10
CA GLN A 196 6.01 -18.55 -21.01
C GLN A 196 6.96 -17.82 -20.03
N ALA A 197 7.01 -16.50 -20.06
CA ALA A 197 7.80 -15.72 -19.11
C ALA A 197 7.30 -15.93 -17.66
N LEU A 198 5.99 -15.95 -17.44
CA LEU A 198 5.39 -16.24 -16.13
C LEU A 198 5.83 -17.60 -15.60
N PHE A 199 5.73 -18.66 -16.43
CA PHE A 199 6.13 -20.02 -16.04
C PHE A 199 7.61 -20.10 -15.71
N GLY A 200 8.46 -19.57 -16.58
CA GLY A 200 9.91 -19.58 -16.40
C GLY A 200 10.36 -18.78 -15.18
N ASN A 201 9.81 -17.59 -14.97
CA ASN A 201 10.13 -16.75 -13.82
C ASN A 201 9.66 -17.39 -12.50
N THR A 202 8.49 -18.02 -12.50
CA THR A 202 7.99 -18.77 -11.33
C THR A 202 8.92 -19.92 -11.00
N ALA A 203 9.29 -20.73 -12.00
CA ALA A 203 10.21 -21.85 -11.80
C ALA A 203 11.58 -21.39 -11.28
N ALA A 204 12.14 -20.34 -11.87
CA ALA A 204 13.42 -19.77 -11.44
C ALA A 204 13.37 -19.22 -10.00
N ALA A 205 12.27 -18.56 -9.62
CA ALA A 205 12.09 -18.02 -8.27
C ALA A 205 11.93 -19.11 -7.21
N MET A 206 11.36 -20.27 -7.57
CA MET A 206 11.23 -21.40 -6.65
C MET A 206 12.56 -22.15 -6.42
N GLY A 207 13.47 -22.14 -7.40
CA GLY A 207 14.81 -22.69 -7.26
C GLY A 207 14.83 -24.12 -6.70
N ASP A 208 15.62 -24.30 -5.65
CA ASP A 208 15.83 -25.58 -4.97
C ASP A 208 14.81 -25.89 -3.85
N ALA A 209 13.65 -25.22 -3.84
CA ALA A 209 12.60 -25.55 -2.88
C ALA A 209 12.24 -27.05 -2.98
N PRO A 210 11.95 -27.74 -1.85
CA PRO A 210 11.55 -29.13 -1.88
C PRO A 210 10.31 -29.38 -2.75
N ASP A 211 10.22 -30.52 -3.40
CA ASP A 211 9.16 -30.84 -4.37
C ASP A 211 7.76 -30.73 -3.74
N PHE A 212 7.57 -31.14 -2.49
CA PHE A 212 6.27 -31.00 -1.83
C PHE A 212 5.80 -29.54 -1.70
N ILE A 213 6.72 -28.56 -1.65
CA ILE A 213 6.42 -27.13 -1.70
C ILE A 213 6.08 -26.71 -3.13
N LYS A 214 6.85 -27.17 -4.11
CA LYS A 214 6.58 -26.93 -5.51
C LYS A 214 5.19 -27.44 -5.90
N TYR A 215 4.81 -28.65 -5.50
CA TYR A 215 3.48 -29.22 -5.73
C TYR A 215 2.34 -28.38 -5.10
N ARG A 216 2.52 -27.88 -3.89
CA ARG A 216 1.53 -26.98 -3.28
C ARG A 216 1.32 -25.72 -4.12
N HIS A 217 2.40 -25.14 -4.63
CA HIS A 217 2.31 -23.96 -5.48
C HIS A 217 1.67 -24.27 -6.83
N ILE A 218 2.05 -25.37 -7.47
CA ILE A 218 1.44 -25.85 -8.72
C ILE A 218 -0.08 -26.00 -8.54
N ARG A 219 -0.54 -26.60 -7.45
CA ARG A 219 -1.98 -26.72 -7.16
C ARG A 219 -2.68 -25.37 -7.03
N ASN A 220 -2.06 -24.38 -6.42
CA ASN A 220 -2.61 -23.03 -6.36
C ASN A 220 -2.70 -22.40 -7.75
N CYS A 221 -1.67 -22.55 -8.58
CA CYS A 221 -1.71 -22.10 -9.96
C CYS A 221 -2.81 -22.81 -10.77
N TYR A 222 -2.95 -24.12 -10.58
CA TYR A 222 -3.98 -24.93 -11.24
C TYR A 222 -5.40 -24.52 -10.83
N ARG A 223 -5.62 -24.15 -9.57
CA ARG A 223 -6.90 -23.58 -9.10
C ARG A 223 -7.21 -22.24 -9.76
N CYS A 224 -6.21 -21.45 -10.11
CA CYS A 224 -6.42 -20.26 -10.91
C CYS A 224 -6.87 -20.63 -12.33
N ASP A 225 -6.06 -21.42 -13.02
CA ASP A 225 -6.34 -21.93 -14.36
C ASP A 225 -5.52 -23.20 -14.60
N PRO A 226 -6.12 -24.30 -15.14
CA PRO A 226 -5.39 -25.54 -15.43
C PRO A 226 -4.11 -25.33 -16.26
N ALA A 227 -4.19 -24.51 -17.32
CA ALA A 227 -3.04 -24.23 -18.16
C ALA A 227 -1.93 -23.45 -17.42
N TYR A 228 -2.27 -22.66 -16.40
CA TYR A 228 -1.29 -22.01 -15.54
C TYR A 228 -0.55 -23.03 -14.68
N GLY A 229 -1.27 -23.94 -14.02
CA GLY A 229 -0.66 -25.00 -13.21
C GLY A 229 0.23 -25.94 -14.04
N GLU A 230 -0.27 -26.39 -15.19
CA GLU A 230 0.48 -27.25 -16.12
C GLU A 230 1.75 -26.57 -16.65
N GLY A 231 1.65 -25.27 -17.00
CA GLY A 231 2.78 -24.50 -17.48
C GLY A 231 3.88 -24.34 -16.43
N VAL A 232 3.52 -24.09 -15.18
CA VAL A 232 4.49 -24.01 -14.07
C VAL A 232 5.09 -25.39 -13.77
N ALA A 233 4.27 -26.44 -13.72
CA ALA A 233 4.76 -27.81 -13.51
C ALA A 233 5.79 -28.20 -14.57
N LYS A 234 5.47 -27.98 -15.85
CA LYS A 234 6.38 -28.25 -16.97
C LYS A 234 7.68 -27.44 -16.84
N ALA A 235 7.63 -26.17 -16.47
CA ALA A 235 8.82 -25.34 -16.31
C ALA A 235 9.72 -25.81 -15.14
N LEU A 236 9.14 -26.45 -14.13
CA LEU A 236 9.85 -27.08 -13.01
C LEU A 236 10.33 -28.51 -13.30
N GLY A 237 9.99 -29.08 -14.46
CA GLY A 237 10.26 -30.48 -14.79
C GLY A 237 9.40 -31.48 -14.00
N LEU A 238 8.26 -31.04 -13.51
CA LEU A 238 7.31 -31.83 -12.73
C LEU A 238 6.01 -32.07 -13.52
N THR A 239 5.20 -33.00 -13.05
CA THR A 239 3.85 -33.23 -13.55
C THR A 239 2.84 -32.72 -12.54
N VAL A 240 1.64 -32.34 -13.00
CA VAL A 240 0.54 -32.05 -12.07
C VAL A 240 0.08 -33.38 -11.45
N GLU A 241 0.21 -33.49 -10.15
CA GLU A 241 -0.39 -34.60 -9.39
C GLU A 241 -1.80 -34.19 -8.93
N ASP A 242 -2.74 -35.13 -9.04
CA ASP A 242 -4.13 -34.97 -8.60
C ASP A 242 -4.28 -34.72 -7.11
#